data_23a645b5e7feffa57d0d709adea9cd07
#
_entry.id   23a645b5e7feffa57d0d709adea9cd07
#
_cell.length_a   1.000
_cell.length_b   1.000
_cell.length_c   1.000
_cell.angle_alpha   90.00
_cell.angle_beta   90.00
_cell.angle_gamma   90.00
#
_symmetry.space_group_name_H-M   'P 1'
#
loop_
_entity.id
_entity.type
_entity.pdbx_description
1 polymer ?
#
loop_
_entity_poly.entity_id
_entity_poly.type
_entity_poly.pdbx_seq_one_letter_code
_entity_poly.pdbx_strand_id
1 'polypeptide(L)'
;MTLGLNETLQDIQSTYPHTGRLEWIGLRPGKRQEMVEVETARLITNHGIEGDHYCIREIKCERQVTLIQAEHLLTIAALCKVEKINPSQLRRNLVISGINIASLKDRHFRLGATELAGTGYCQPCSRMEENLGQGGYNAVRGHGGITARVIHGGWISKGDALAAI
;
A
#
# COMPACT_ATOMS: atom_id res chain seq x y z
N MET A 1 -17.11 8.91 -23.17
CA MET A 1 -18.09 8.23 -22.32
C MET A 1 -19.00 9.29 -21.72
N THR A 2 -20.26 9.30 -22.08
CA THR A 2 -21.25 10.21 -21.52
C THR A 2 -21.71 9.65 -20.18
N LEU A 3 -21.55 10.39 -19.10
CA LEU A 3 -22.15 10.08 -17.81
C LEU A 3 -23.67 9.97 -18.00
N GLY A 4 -24.28 8.87 -17.55
CA GLY A 4 -25.73 8.73 -17.55
C GLY A 4 -26.37 9.82 -16.68
N LEU A 5 -27.52 10.33 -17.09
CA LEU A 5 -28.22 11.45 -16.42
C LEU A 5 -28.60 11.18 -14.95
N ASN A 6 -28.31 9.97 -14.41
CA ASN A 6 -28.64 9.58 -13.03
C ASN A 6 -27.44 9.08 -12.20
N GLU A 7 -26.20 9.21 -12.69
CA GLU A 7 -25.03 8.81 -11.90
C GLU A 7 -24.73 9.85 -10.81
N THR A 8 -24.66 9.41 -9.56
CA THR A 8 -24.28 10.24 -8.43
C THR A 8 -22.74 10.31 -8.31
N LEU A 9 -22.22 11.29 -7.59
CA LEU A 9 -20.79 11.37 -7.28
C LEU A 9 -20.31 10.10 -6.56
N GLN A 10 -21.15 9.48 -5.75
CA GLN A 10 -20.85 8.22 -5.06
C GLN A 10 -20.67 7.06 -6.03
N ASP A 11 -21.51 6.97 -7.06
CA ASP A 11 -21.39 5.94 -8.11
C ASP A 11 -20.07 6.10 -8.87
N ILE A 12 -19.75 7.34 -9.25
CA ILE A 12 -18.48 7.66 -9.94
C ILE A 12 -17.28 7.27 -9.07
N GLN A 13 -17.29 7.61 -7.79
CA GLN A 13 -16.22 7.29 -6.85
C GLN A 13 -16.09 5.78 -6.58
N SER A 14 -17.12 5.00 -6.82
CA SER A 14 -17.14 3.54 -6.65
C SER A 14 -16.74 2.79 -7.92
N THR A 15 -16.58 3.50 -9.04
CA THR A 15 -16.25 2.92 -10.34
C THR A 15 -14.75 3.03 -10.61
N TYR A 16 -14.11 1.89 -10.88
CA TYR A 16 -12.69 1.80 -11.19
C TYR A 16 -12.50 1.26 -12.61
N PRO A 17 -11.56 1.81 -13.39
CA PRO A 17 -11.35 1.36 -14.78
C PRO A 17 -10.77 -0.06 -14.84
N HIS A 18 -9.96 -0.44 -13.85
CA HIS A 18 -9.27 -1.74 -13.80
C HIS A 18 -9.10 -2.21 -12.36
N THR A 19 -8.76 -3.49 -12.20
CA THR A 19 -8.20 -4.03 -10.97
C THR A 19 -6.71 -3.74 -10.90
N GLY A 20 -6.19 -3.61 -9.67
CA GLY A 20 -4.76 -3.54 -9.44
C GLY A 20 -4.12 -4.92 -9.36
N ARG A 21 -2.79 -4.93 -9.23
CA ARG A 21 -1.99 -6.14 -9.09
C ARG A 21 -0.95 -5.98 -8.00
N LEU A 22 -0.78 -7.01 -7.18
CA LEU A 22 0.29 -7.09 -6.18
C LEU A 22 1.62 -7.41 -6.84
N GLU A 23 2.53 -6.46 -6.85
CA GLU A 23 3.83 -6.59 -7.52
C GLU A 23 4.96 -7.01 -6.57
N TRP A 24 4.87 -6.65 -5.29
CA TRP A 24 5.93 -6.87 -4.33
C TRP A 24 5.38 -6.95 -2.91
N ILE A 25 5.98 -7.83 -2.09
CA ILE A 25 5.65 -8.02 -0.68
C ILE A 25 6.92 -7.89 0.15
N GLY A 26 6.93 -7.01 1.13
CA GLY A 26 8.02 -6.83 2.07
C GLY A 26 7.58 -6.89 3.52
N LEU A 27 8.37 -7.57 4.33
CA LEU A 27 8.19 -7.68 5.76
C LEU A 27 9.26 -6.89 6.50
N ARG A 28 8.88 -6.24 7.58
CA ARG A 28 9.80 -5.58 8.52
C ARG A 28 9.96 -6.48 9.74
N PRO A 29 11.03 -7.30 9.80
CA PRO A 29 11.18 -8.26 10.91
C PRO A 29 11.30 -7.59 12.28
N GLY A 30 11.82 -6.36 12.31
CA GLY A 30 11.96 -5.57 13.51
C GLY A 30 12.14 -4.09 13.22
N LYS A 31 12.13 -3.29 14.30
CA LYS A 31 12.35 -1.86 14.21
C LYS A 31 13.77 -1.58 13.65
N ARG A 32 13.85 -0.77 12.60
CA ARG A 32 15.09 -0.39 11.92
C ARG A 32 15.85 -1.53 11.23
N GLN A 33 15.33 -2.75 11.21
CA GLN A 33 15.90 -3.84 10.44
C GLN A 33 15.57 -3.70 8.95
N GLU A 34 16.41 -4.27 8.11
CA GLU A 34 16.15 -4.33 6.67
C GLU A 34 14.87 -5.11 6.38
N MET A 35 14.18 -4.71 5.33
CA MET A 35 12.98 -5.43 4.87
C MET A 35 13.38 -6.73 4.19
N VAL A 36 12.56 -7.74 4.40
CA VAL A 36 12.68 -9.04 3.73
C VAL A 36 11.59 -9.13 2.67
N GLU A 37 12.00 -9.32 1.42
CA GLU A 37 11.10 -9.60 0.30
C GLU A 37 10.64 -11.06 0.34
N VAL A 38 9.35 -11.28 0.13
CA VAL A 38 8.75 -12.63 0.08
C VAL A 38 7.81 -12.76 -1.11
N GLU A 39 7.62 -14.00 -1.59
CA GLU A 39 6.67 -14.29 -2.68
C GLU A 39 5.23 -14.41 -2.21
N THR A 40 5.06 -14.87 -0.97
CA THR A 40 3.76 -15.06 -0.33
C THR A 40 3.82 -14.55 1.11
N ALA A 41 2.68 -14.11 1.63
CA ALA A 41 2.56 -13.72 3.03
C ALA A 41 1.16 -14.05 3.55
N ARG A 42 1.02 -14.17 4.86
CA ARG A 42 -0.26 -14.39 5.51
C ARG A 42 -0.74 -13.11 6.20
N LEU A 43 -1.93 -12.66 5.83
CA LEU A 43 -2.62 -11.58 6.53
C LEU A 43 -3.40 -12.16 7.71
N ILE A 44 -3.27 -11.55 8.87
CA ILE A 44 -3.98 -11.93 10.09
C ILE A 44 -5.04 -10.88 10.38
N THR A 45 -6.29 -11.30 10.47
CA THR A 45 -7.43 -10.43 10.77
C THR A 45 -7.17 -9.55 11.99
N ASN A 46 -7.36 -8.25 11.85
CA ASN A 46 -7.15 -7.23 12.88
C ASN A 46 -5.70 -7.06 13.39
N HIS A 47 -4.71 -7.70 12.78
CA HIS A 47 -3.31 -7.62 13.22
C HIS A 47 -2.37 -7.08 12.14
N GLY A 48 -2.43 -7.59 10.92
CA GLY A 48 -1.53 -7.21 9.84
C GLY A 48 -0.90 -8.41 9.14
N ILE A 49 0.37 -8.31 8.77
CA ILE A 49 1.10 -9.36 8.06
C ILE A 49 1.92 -10.18 9.05
N GLU A 50 1.72 -11.50 9.04
CA GLU A 50 2.52 -12.43 9.84
C GLU A 50 4.01 -12.27 9.51
N GLY A 51 4.84 -12.14 10.54
CA GLY A 51 6.28 -11.88 10.39
C GLY A 51 6.67 -10.39 10.27
N ASP A 52 5.72 -9.49 10.09
CA ASP A 52 5.97 -8.04 10.18
C ASP A 52 5.82 -7.58 11.64
N HIS A 53 6.72 -6.71 12.11
CA HIS A 53 6.70 -6.29 13.51
C HIS A 53 5.46 -5.47 13.90
N TYR A 54 4.71 -4.91 12.95
CA TYR A 54 3.42 -4.27 13.24
C TYR A 54 2.31 -5.27 13.53
N CYS A 55 2.44 -6.53 13.12
CA CYS A 55 1.45 -7.57 13.38
C CYS A 55 1.28 -7.92 14.87
N ILE A 56 2.27 -7.61 15.69
CA ILE A 56 2.25 -7.88 17.15
C ILE A 56 1.66 -6.73 17.97
N ARG A 57 1.23 -5.65 17.34
CA ARG A 57 0.62 -4.50 18.01
C ARG A 57 -0.85 -4.77 18.36
N GLU A 58 -1.39 -3.93 19.23
CA GLU A 58 -2.78 -4.06 19.72
C GLU A 58 -3.81 -4.06 18.57
N ILE A 59 -4.87 -4.84 18.76
CA ILE A 59 -5.99 -5.13 17.84
C ILE A 59 -6.66 -3.88 17.23
N LYS A 60 -6.48 -2.70 17.80
CA LYS A 60 -7.12 -1.45 17.34
C LYS A 60 -6.22 -0.56 16.47
N CYS A 61 -5.08 -1.04 16.03
CA CYS A 61 -4.19 -0.25 15.19
C CYS A 61 -4.77 -0.10 13.78
N GLU A 62 -4.94 1.14 13.35
CA GLU A 62 -5.39 1.45 11.98
C GLU A 62 -4.28 1.25 10.93
N ARG A 63 -3.03 1.17 11.36
CA ARG A 63 -1.85 0.95 10.50
C ARG A 63 -1.33 -0.47 10.66
N GLN A 64 -2.07 -1.44 10.14
CA GLN A 64 -1.66 -2.85 10.16
C GLN A 64 -0.83 -3.23 8.93
N VAL A 65 -1.20 -2.70 7.78
CA VAL A 65 -0.54 -2.94 6.50
C VAL A 65 -0.33 -1.60 5.80
N THR A 66 0.80 -1.44 5.12
CA THR A 66 1.07 -0.25 4.30
C THR A 66 1.17 -0.65 2.84
N LEU A 67 0.52 0.11 1.97
CA LEU A 67 0.52 -0.09 0.52
C LEU A 67 1.09 1.14 -0.17
N ILE A 68 1.89 0.94 -1.21
CA ILE A 68 2.35 2.01 -2.08
C ILE A 68 2.08 1.66 -3.54
N GLN A 69 1.83 2.67 -4.34
CA GLN A 69 1.57 2.51 -5.75
C GLN A 69 2.87 2.34 -6.55
N ALA A 70 2.93 1.30 -7.38
CA ALA A 70 4.13 1.00 -8.19
C ALA A 70 4.51 2.17 -9.10
N GLU A 71 3.54 2.84 -9.70
CA GLU A 71 3.74 4.00 -10.58
C GLU A 71 4.35 5.19 -9.82
N HIS A 72 4.07 5.31 -8.53
CA HIS A 72 4.68 6.35 -7.69
C HIS A 72 6.15 6.08 -7.35
N LEU A 73 6.62 4.84 -7.44
CA LEU A 73 8.06 4.54 -7.31
C LEU A 73 8.86 5.22 -8.42
N LEU A 74 8.33 5.26 -9.64
CA LEU A 74 8.92 5.98 -10.76
C LEU A 74 8.91 7.50 -10.53
N THR A 75 7.80 8.01 -10.00
CA THR A 75 7.67 9.43 -9.65
C THR A 75 8.70 9.85 -8.60
N ILE A 76 8.81 9.06 -7.52
CA ILE A 76 9.77 9.34 -6.44
C ILE A 76 11.21 9.26 -6.97
N ALA A 77 11.53 8.26 -7.82
CA ALA A 77 12.84 8.15 -8.44
C ALA A 77 13.19 9.39 -9.27
N ALA A 78 12.25 9.87 -10.08
CA ALA A 78 12.42 11.07 -10.88
C ALA A 78 12.67 12.32 -10.01
N LEU A 79 11.92 12.47 -8.91
CA LEU A 79 12.08 13.59 -7.97
C LEU A 79 13.41 13.53 -7.20
N CYS A 80 13.90 12.34 -6.88
CA CYS A 80 15.20 12.12 -6.25
C CYS A 80 16.36 12.14 -7.24
N LYS A 81 16.09 12.21 -8.56
CA LYS A 81 17.08 12.12 -9.64
C LYS A 81 17.94 10.87 -9.56
N VAL A 82 17.31 9.75 -9.26
CA VAL A 82 17.92 8.42 -9.29
C VAL A 82 17.24 7.55 -10.34
N GLU A 83 17.93 6.53 -10.83
CA GLU A 83 17.40 5.65 -11.87
C GLU A 83 16.23 4.81 -11.35
N LYS A 84 16.32 4.32 -10.12
CA LYS A 84 15.34 3.39 -9.54
C LYS A 84 15.25 3.57 -8.03
N ILE A 85 14.04 3.38 -7.50
CA ILE A 85 13.77 3.23 -6.07
C ILE A 85 13.48 1.76 -5.80
N ASN A 86 14.21 1.18 -4.87
CA ASN A 86 13.88 -0.15 -4.35
C ASN A 86 12.71 0.00 -3.36
N PRO A 87 11.64 -0.80 -3.46
CA PRO A 87 10.51 -0.75 -2.54
C PRO A 87 10.90 -0.83 -1.06
N SER A 88 11.93 -1.59 -0.73
CA SER A 88 12.45 -1.72 0.65
C SER A 88 12.91 -0.39 1.26
N GLN A 89 13.40 0.55 0.44
CA GLN A 89 13.84 1.88 0.90
C GLN A 89 12.67 2.70 1.45
N LEU A 90 11.46 2.48 0.95
CA LEU A 90 10.25 3.18 1.36
C LEU A 90 9.56 2.51 2.56
N ARG A 91 9.98 1.32 2.92
CA ARG A 91 9.49 0.56 4.08
C ARG A 91 7.98 0.34 4.08
N ARG A 92 7.40 0.22 2.90
CA ARG A 92 6.00 -0.19 2.71
C ARG A 92 5.94 -1.72 2.55
N ASN A 93 4.82 -2.32 2.95
CA ASN A 93 4.64 -3.77 2.89
C ASN A 93 4.29 -4.27 1.49
N LEU A 94 3.38 -3.59 0.82
CA LEU A 94 2.82 -4.03 -0.45
C LEU A 94 3.00 -2.96 -1.52
N VAL A 95 3.45 -3.38 -2.69
CA VAL A 95 3.49 -2.54 -3.89
C VAL A 95 2.38 -2.99 -4.84
N ILE A 96 1.51 -2.07 -5.19
CA ILE A 96 0.33 -2.32 -6.04
C ILE A 96 0.45 -1.49 -7.31
N SER A 97 0.24 -2.11 -8.46
CA SER A 97 0.14 -1.44 -9.76
C SER A 97 -1.30 -1.41 -10.29
N GLY A 98 -1.57 -0.55 -11.26
CA GLY A 98 -2.75 -0.59 -12.11
C GLY A 98 -4.05 -0.06 -11.52
N ILE A 99 -4.06 0.40 -10.29
CA ILE A 99 -5.21 1.05 -9.64
C ILE A 99 -4.73 2.22 -8.78
N ASN A 100 -5.49 3.31 -8.74
CA ASN A 100 -5.18 4.42 -7.86
C ASN A 100 -5.48 4.07 -6.39
N ILE A 101 -4.47 3.61 -5.66
CA ILE A 101 -4.65 3.19 -4.27
C ILE A 101 -5.04 4.33 -3.32
N ALA A 102 -4.74 5.58 -3.64
CA ALA A 102 -5.16 6.72 -2.83
C ALA A 102 -6.69 6.84 -2.74
N SER A 103 -7.40 6.40 -3.78
CA SER A 103 -8.86 6.37 -3.82
C SER A 103 -9.48 5.25 -2.98
N LEU A 104 -8.67 4.33 -2.46
CA LEU A 104 -9.10 3.25 -1.56
C LEU A 104 -9.11 3.65 -0.09
N LYS A 105 -8.66 4.86 0.23
CA LYS A 105 -8.80 5.41 1.59
C LYS A 105 -10.29 5.46 1.97
N ASP A 106 -10.61 5.01 3.18
CA ASP A 106 -11.97 4.91 3.72
C ASP A 106 -12.88 3.93 2.92
N ARG A 107 -12.28 3.00 2.17
CA ARG A 107 -12.99 1.98 1.39
C ARG A 107 -12.48 0.58 1.70
N HIS A 108 -13.36 -0.39 1.48
CA HIS A 108 -13.00 -1.81 1.48
C HIS A 108 -12.50 -2.23 0.09
N PHE A 109 -11.56 -3.15 0.08
CA PHE A 109 -11.04 -3.75 -1.14
C PHE A 109 -10.57 -5.18 -0.90
N ARG A 110 -10.62 -6.00 -1.93
CA ARG A 110 -10.07 -7.35 -1.92
C ARG A 110 -8.66 -7.37 -2.46
N LEU A 111 -7.80 -8.15 -1.84
CA LEU A 111 -6.49 -8.51 -2.35
C LEU A 111 -6.39 -10.04 -2.34
N GLY A 112 -6.43 -10.67 -3.53
CA GLY A 112 -6.61 -12.11 -3.63
C GLY A 112 -7.87 -12.57 -2.91
N ALA A 113 -7.74 -13.52 -1.98
CA ALA A 113 -8.85 -14.03 -1.16
C ALA A 113 -9.06 -13.24 0.14
N THR A 114 -8.28 -12.18 0.40
CA THR A 114 -8.35 -11.38 1.62
C THR A 114 -9.15 -10.10 1.42
N GLU A 115 -9.60 -9.50 2.52
CA GLU A 115 -10.28 -8.21 2.51
C GLU A 115 -9.57 -7.24 3.46
N LEU A 116 -9.32 -6.03 2.97
CA LEU A 116 -8.72 -4.93 3.72
C LEU A 116 -9.63 -3.70 3.66
N ALA A 117 -9.44 -2.82 4.64
CA ALA A 117 -10.02 -1.48 4.65
C ALA A 117 -8.92 -0.43 4.67
N GLY A 118 -8.93 0.50 3.73
CA GLY A 118 -8.03 1.65 3.73
C GLY A 118 -8.36 2.59 4.88
N THR A 119 -7.37 2.97 5.68
CA THR A 119 -7.58 3.73 6.92
C THR A 119 -7.00 5.13 6.88
N GLY A 120 -6.05 5.40 6.00
CA GLY A 120 -5.46 6.73 5.89
C GLY A 120 -4.34 6.78 4.86
N TYR A 121 -3.81 7.98 4.64
CA TYR A 121 -2.59 8.14 3.85
C TYR A 121 -1.35 7.79 4.66
N CYS A 122 -0.42 7.09 4.04
CA CYS A 122 0.84 6.75 4.65
C CYS A 122 1.84 7.87 4.42
N GLN A 123 1.92 8.80 5.36
CA GLN A 123 2.83 9.95 5.29
C GLN A 123 4.30 9.49 5.32
N PRO A 124 5.23 10.25 4.72
CA PRO A 124 6.65 10.00 4.90
C PRO A 124 7.08 10.24 6.35
N CYS A 125 8.20 9.66 6.73
CA CYS A 125 8.87 9.92 8.01
C CYS A 125 10.35 10.26 7.77
N SER A 126 11.07 10.59 8.83
CA SER A 126 12.51 10.90 8.75
C SER A 126 13.35 9.81 8.08
N ARG A 127 12.87 8.54 8.12
CA ARG A 127 13.50 7.42 7.42
C ARG A 127 13.57 7.61 5.91
N MET A 128 12.63 8.37 5.33
CA MET A 128 12.67 8.67 3.89
C MET A 128 13.86 9.57 3.55
N GLU A 129 14.17 10.54 4.41
CA GLU A 129 15.37 11.37 4.28
C GLU A 129 16.65 10.54 4.43
N GLU A 130 16.69 9.63 5.42
CA GLU A 130 17.83 8.74 5.65
C GLU A 130 18.05 7.79 4.46
N ASN A 131 16.98 7.18 3.95
CA ASN A 131 17.08 6.13 2.94
C ASN A 131 17.24 6.66 1.51
N LEU A 132 16.69 7.84 1.22
CA LEU A 132 16.66 8.43 -0.13
C LEU A 132 17.64 9.60 -0.29
N GLY A 133 18.25 10.05 0.80
CA GLY A 133 19.12 11.22 0.80
C GLY A 133 18.36 12.54 1.00
N GLN A 134 19.08 13.64 0.95
CA GLN A 134 18.56 14.98 1.17
C GLN A 134 17.38 15.28 0.22
N GLY A 135 16.25 15.69 0.79
CA GLY A 135 15.01 15.96 0.06
C GLY A 135 14.11 14.73 -0.15
N GLY A 136 14.54 13.54 0.28
CA GLY A 136 13.79 12.31 0.14
C GLY A 136 12.44 12.34 0.85
N TYR A 137 12.35 12.99 1.99
CA TYR A 137 11.07 13.21 2.68
C TYR A 137 10.07 13.94 1.79
N ASN A 138 10.47 15.06 1.19
CA ASN A 138 9.60 15.84 0.31
C ASN A 138 9.28 15.12 -1.02
N ALA A 139 10.21 14.32 -1.54
CA ALA A 139 9.96 13.52 -2.74
C ALA A 139 8.85 12.47 -2.52
N VAL A 140 8.68 11.97 -1.30
CA VAL A 140 7.64 10.98 -0.97
C VAL A 140 6.29 11.63 -0.63
N ARG A 141 6.26 12.89 -0.22
CA ARG A 141 4.99 13.57 0.14
C ARG A 141 3.99 13.52 -1.00
N GLY A 142 2.77 13.08 -0.68
CA GLY A 142 1.70 12.85 -1.67
C GLY A 142 1.81 11.51 -2.43
N HIS A 143 2.93 10.81 -2.31
CA HIS A 143 3.22 9.56 -3.02
C HIS A 143 3.51 8.38 -2.08
N GLY A 144 3.29 8.57 -0.78
CA GLY A 144 3.65 7.59 0.25
C GLY A 144 2.72 6.38 0.37
N GLY A 145 1.61 6.37 -0.35
CA GLY A 145 0.62 5.30 -0.31
C GLY A 145 -0.41 5.45 0.79
N ILE A 146 -1.00 4.33 1.18
CA ILE A 146 -2.05 4.26 2.20
C ILE A 146 -1.70 3.27 3.31
N THR A 147 -2.36 3.43 4.44
CA THR A 147 -2.45 2.43 5.51
C THR A 147 -3.74 1.65 5.38
N ALA A 148 -3.75 0.41 5.83
CA ALA A 148 -4.93 -0.43 5.80
C ALA A 148 -5.01 -1.33 7.03
N ARG A 149 -6.22 -1.77 7.33
CA ARG A 149 -6.55 -2.77 8.34
C ARG A 149 -7.01 -4.06 7.65
N VAL A 150 -6.62 -5.20 8.18
CA VAL A 150 -7.05 -6.51 7.70
C VAL A 150 -8.44 -6.84 8.28
N ILE A 151 -9.43 -6.96 7.41
CA ILE A 151 -10.82 -7.31 7.77
C ILE A 151 -11.00 -8.83 7.76
N HIS A 152 -10.59 -9.48 6.65
CA HIS A 152 -10.55 -10.93 6.54
C HIS A 152 -9.16 -11.36 6.08
N GLY A 153 -8.45 -12.06 6.95
CA GLY A 153 -7.10 -12.56 6.69
C GLY A 153 -7.07 -13.74 5.71
N GLY A 154 -5.88 -14.18 5.39
CA GLY A 154 -5.60 -15.27 4.48
C GLY A 154 -4.25 -15.10 3.79
N TRP A 155 -3.94 -15.98 2.86
CA TRP A 155 -2.70 -15.91 2.08
C TRP A 155 -2.83 -14.93 0.91
N ILE A 156 -1.79 -14.16 0.69
CA ILE A 156 -1.58 -13.33 -0.49
C ILE A 156 -0.29 -13.73 -1.19
N SER A 157 -0.26 -13.57 -2.50
CA SER A 157 0.89 -13.90 -3.35
C SER A 157 1.14 -12.79 -4.34
N LYS A 158 2.38 -12.58 -4.73
CA LYS A 158 2.69 -11.70 -5.87
C LYS A 158 1.87 -12.14 -7.08
N GLY A 159 1.30 -11.16 -7.79
CA GLY A 159 0.39 -11.39 -8.89
C GLY A 159 -1.09 -11.39 -8.54
N ASP A 160 -1.45 -11.44 -7.26
CA ASP A 160 -2.85 -11.36 -6.84
C ASP A 160 -3.51 -10.05 -7.30
N ALA A 161 -4.77 -10.15 -7.70
CA ALA A 161 -5.56 -8.99 -8.08
C ALA A 161 -6.03 -8.19 -6.85
N LEU A 162 -6.05 -6.86 -6.98
CA LEU A 162 -6.66 -5.95 -6.03
C LEU A 162 -7.89 -5.30 -6.67
N ALA A 163 -9.04 -5.46 -6.03
CA ALA A 163 -10.31 -4.91 -6.51
C ALA A 163 -11.04 -4.14 -5.39
N ALA A 164 -11.53 -2.95 -5.70
CA ALA A 164 -12.44 -2.23 -4.80
C ALA A 164 -13.77 -2.99 -4.65
N ILE A 165 -14.37 -2.91 -3.47
CA ILE A 165 -15.68 -3.49 -3.18
C ILE A 165 -16.66 -2.41 -2.72
#